data_929fac0ca64001c03124cc1699c335fa
#
_entry.id   929fac0ca64001c03124cc1699c335fa
#
_cell.length_a   1.000
_cell.length_b   1.000
_cell.length_c   1.000
_cell.angle_alpha   90.00
_cell.angle_beta   90.00
_cell.angle_gamma   90.00
#
_symmetry.space_group_name_H-M   'P 1'
#
loop_
_entity.id
_entity.type
_entity.pdbx_description
1 polymer ?
#
loop_
_entity_poly.entity_id
_entity_poly.type
_entity_poly.pdbx_seq_one_letter_code
_entity_poly.pdbx_strand_id
1 'polypeptide(L)'
;KMGLPIDKLIVATNENDILQRVINKGEYKPDKVKPSLSPSMDIQVSSNFERLLFYVVGENDDKVKSMMNSLNDKGFFQLNEQEIKEIKKDFLAIKISDKETVNIIKEINNKNQFVIDPHTATAFGAINKTENLPNVIALGTAHPYKFFETVKEATGNDLKAPKQLEEFVDKEEKFDILENNISELKKNILNKL
;
A
#
# COMPACT_ATOMS: atom_id res chain seq x y z
N LYS A 1 -14.54 12.73 6.32
CA LYS A 1 -14.99 14.11 6.00
C LYS A 1 -16.25 14.16 5.12
N MET A 2 -16.58 13.07 4.43
CA MET A 2 -17.82 12.97 3.62
C MET A 2 -19.06 12.55 4.41
N GLY A 3 -18.96 12.41 5.73
CA GLY A 3 -20.09 12.07 6.61
C GLY A 3 -20.42 10.59 6.74
N LEU A 4 -19.61 9.69 6.18
CA LEU A 4 -19.77 8.26 6.47
C LEU A 4 -19.43 7.98 7.93
N PRO A 5 -20.20 7.11 8.63
CA PRO A 5 -19.97 6.75 10.02
C PRO A 5 -18.81 5.74 10.14
N ILE A 6 -17.60 6.19 9.82
CA ILE A 6 -16.37 5.41 9.95
C ILE A 6 -15.68 5.86 11.22
N ASP A 7 -15.49 4.95 12.15
CA ASP A 7 -14.81 5.22 13.42
C ASP A 7 -13.29 5.31 13.23
N LYS A 8 -12.68 4.33 12.56
CA LYS A 8 -11.23 4.28 12.31
C LYS A 8 -10.90 3.79 10.90
N LEU A 9 -9.80 4.31 10.38
CA LEU A 9 -9.13 3.85 9.17
C LEU A 9 -7.84 3.15 9.57
N ILE A 10 -7.67 1.89 9.17
CA ILE A 10 -6.47 1.12 9.48
C ILE A 10 -5.57 1.09 8.26
N VAL A 11 -4.39 1.67 8.39
CA VAL A 11 -3.33 1.62 7.37
C VAL A 11 -2.48 0.40 7.63
N ALA A 12 -2.62 -0.62 6.80
CA ALA A 12 -1.75 -1.79 6.80
C ALA A 12 -0.55 -1.53 5.89
N THR A 13 0.66 -1.74 6.40
CA THR A 13 1.90 -1.67 5.62
C THR A 13 2.59 -3.03 5.58
N ASN A 14 3.42 -3.26 4.58
CA ASN A 14 4.38 -4.36 4.56
C ASN A 14 5.69 -3.96 5.27
N GLU A 15 6.82 -4.57 4.90
CA GLU A 15 8.15 -4.22 5.45
C GLU A 15 8.58 -2.78 5.13
N ASN A 16 7.94 -2.14 4.16
CA ASN A 16 8.13 -0.74 3.81
C ASN A 16 7.16 0.12 4.63
N ASP A 17 7.53 0.42 5.84
CA ASP A 17 6.67 0.87 6.93
C ASP A 17 6.63 2.39 7.14
N ILE A 18 6.95 3.20 6.13
CA ILE A 18 7.02 4.66 6.29
C ILE A 18 5.71 5.27 6.84
N LEU A 19 4.55 4.80 6.36
CA LEU A 19 3.26 5.28 6.86
C LEU A 19 3.01 4.86 8.30
N GLN A 20 3.41 3.64 8.68
CA GLN A 20 3.31 3.17 10.06
C GLN A 20 4.19 4.00 10.99
N ARG A 21 5.42 4.34 10.57
CA ARG A 21 6.33 5.17 11.37
C ARG A 21 5.79 6.59 11.54
N VAL A 22 5.34 7.24 10.47
CA VAL A 22 4.83 8.60 10.57
C VAL A 22 3.54 8.71 11.38
N ILE A 23 2.61 7.79 11.22
CA ILE A 23 1.36 7.78 11.99
C ILE A 23 1.62 7.49 13.47
N ASN A 24 2.52 6.56 13.78
CA ASN A 24 2.75 6.15 15.15
C ASN A 24 3.75 7.03 15.91
N LYS A 25 4.80 7.52 15.22
CA LYS A 25 5.94 8.24 15.83
C LYS A 25 6.15 9.65 15.27
N GLY A 26 5.42 10.04 14.23
CA GLY A 26 5.60 11.32 13.54
C GLY A 26 6.81 11.37 12.60
N GLU A 27 7.59 10.31 12.50
CA GLU A 27 8.79 10.27 11.68
C GLU A 27 8.48 9.93 10.22
N TYR A 28 8.64 10.88 9.32
CA TYR A 28 8.60 10.64 7.88
C TYR A 28 10.01 10.71 7.30
N LYS A 29 10.69 9.57 7.31
CA LYS A 29 12.05 9.40 6.81
C LYS A 29 12.08 8.20 5.87
N PRO A 30 12.18 8.40 4.55
CA PRO A 30 12.38 7.32 3.60
C PRO A 30 13.59 6.46 3.95
N ASP A 31 13.46 5.17 3.77
CA ASP A 31 14.53 4.19 3.92
C ASP A 31 14.74 3.47 2.57
N LYS A 32 15.67 2.54 2.51
CA LYS A 32 15.83 1.69 1.33
C LYS A 32 14.58 0.82 1.15
N VAL A 33 14.02 0.81 -0.05
CA VAL A 33 12.90 -0.08 -0.40
C VAL A 33 13.34 -1.53 -0.26
N LYS A 34 12.51 -2.33 0.42
CA LYS A 34 12.68 -3.77 0.59
C LYS A 34 11.67 -4.49 -0.30
N PRO A 35 12.11 -5.29 -1.29
CA PRO A 35 11.19 -6.12 -2.05
C PRO A 35 10.38 -7.04 -1.13
N SER A 36 9.08 -7.14 -1.38
CA SER A 36 8.16 -7.94 -0.58
C SER A 36 7.18 -8.74 -1.45
N LEU A 37 6.36 -9.58 -0.81
CA LEU A 37 5.29 -10.33 -1.46
C LEU A 37 4.11 -9.46 -1.91
N SER A 38 4.05 -8.20 -1.44
CA SER A 38 3.05 -7.21 -1.82
C SER A 38 3.69 -6.01 -2.54
N PRO A 39 4.25 -6.18 -3.75
CA PRO A 39 5.15 -5.21 -4.39
C PRO A 39 4.51 -3.85 -4.66
N SER A 40 3.19 -3.75 -4.83
CA SER A 40 2.50 -2.46 -4.97
C SER A 40 2.54 -1.60 -3.69
N MET A 41 2.93 -2.20 -2.56
CA MET A 41 3.13 -1.53 -1.27
C MET A 41 4.61 -1.27 -0.96
N ASP A 42 5.55 -1.63 -1.87
CA ASP A 42 6.99 -1.42 -1.72
C ASP A 42 7.34 0.04 -2.01
N ILE A 43 6.88 0.93 -1.14
CA ILE A 43 7.06 2.37 -1.24
C ILE A 43 7.69 2.96 0.01
N GLN A 44 8.56 3.95 -0.18
CA GLN A 44 9.15 4.74 0.91
C GLN A 44 8.82 6.24 0.78
N VAL A 45 8.13 6.63 -0.30
CA VAL A 45 7.54 7.97 -0.45
C VAL A 45 6.09 7.80 -0.87
N SER A 46 5.17 8.14 0.03
CA SER A 46 3.73 8.05 -0.22
C SER A 46 3.20 9.41 -0.66
N SER A 47 3.01 9.61 -1.97
CA SER A 47 2.53 10.88 -2.54
C SER A 47 1.13 11.28 -2.05
N ASN A 48 0.29 10.30 -1.74
CA ASN A 48 -1.06 10.54 -1.22
C ASN A 48 -1.08 11.06 0.23
N PHE A 49 -0.01 10.83 0.98
CA PHE A 49 0.09 11.26 2.37
C PHE A 49 0.11 12.78 2.52
N GLU A 50 0.61 13.50 1.53
CA GLU A 50 0.63 14.96 1.48
C GLU A 50 -0.76 15.57 1.64
N ARG A 51 -1.80 14.95 1.06
CA ARG A 51 -3.20 15.38 1.24
C ARG A 51 -3.70 15.21 2.68
N LEU A 52 -3.27 14.15 3.36
CA LEU A 52 -3.60 13.99 4.77
C LEU A 52 -2.86 15.02 5.62
N LEU A 53 -1.58 15.29 5.34
CA LEU A 53 -0.81 16.32 6.02
C LEU A 53 -1.50 17.69 5.97
N PHE A 54 -2.01 18.09 4.81
CA PHE A 54 -2.72 19.37 4.65
C PHE A 54 -3.85 19.52 5.68
N TYR A 55 -4.65 18.48 5.88
CA TYR A 55 -5.71 18.51 6.90
C TYR A 55 -5.18 18.45 8.32
N VAL A 56 -4.14 17.68 8.57
CA VAL A 56 -3.54 17.53 9.89
C VAL A 56 -2.91 18.82 10.41
N VAL A 57 -2.33 19.61 9.51
CA VAL A 57 -1.72 20.90 9.86
C VAL A 57 -2.73 22.07 9.82
N GLY A 58 -4.03 21.78 9.74
CA GLY A 58 -5.08 22.81 9.76
C GLY A 58 -5.23 23.55 8.43
N GLU A 59 -5.08 22.83 7.31
CA GLU A 59 -5.20 23.37 5.94
C GLU A 59 -4.18 24.48 5.63
N ASN A 60 -2.99 24.37 6.24
CA ASN A 60 -1.89 25.33 6.10
C ASN A 60 -0.91 24.82 5.03
N ASP A 61 -0.98 25.40 3.83
CA ASP A 61 -0.17 25.07 2.66
C ASP A 61 1.32 25.41 2.86
N ASP A 62 1.64 26.54 3.51
CA ASP A 62 3.03 26.90 3.80
C ASP A 62 3.70 25.87 4.71
N LYS A 63 2.97 25.31 5.66
CA LYS A 63 3.48 24.28 6.55
C LYS A 63 3.73 22.97 5.82
N VAL A 64 2.82 22.55 4.95
CA VAL A 64 2.99 21.37 4.08
C VAL A 64 4.20 21.58 3.18
N LYS A 65 4.31 22.73 2.51
CA LYS A 65 5.44 23.10 1.67
C LYS A 65 6.77 23.04 2.43
N SER A 66 6.79 23.55 3.66
CA SER A 66 8.00 23.49 4.51
C SER A 66 8.40 22.04 4.83
N MET A 67 7.44 21.15 5.12
CA MET A 67 7.69 19.72 5.34
C MET A 67 8.22 19.03 4.07
N MET A 68 7.64 19.31 2.91
CA MET A 68 8.11 18.75 1.64
C MET A 68 9.50 19.26 1.26
N ASN A 69 9.80 20.54 1.49
CA ASN A 69 11.15 21.09 1.33
C ASN A 69 12.14 20.40 2.28
N SER A 70 11.77 20.19 3.55
CA SER A 70 12.61 19.45 4.48
C SER A 70 12.87 18.01 4.03
N LEU A 71 11.87 17.35 3.46
CA LEU A 71 12.04 16.02 2.89
C LEU A 71 13.04 16.03 1.73
N ASN A 72 12.95 17.01 0.84
CA ASN A 72 13.85 17.14 -0.31
C ASN A 72 15.29 17.51 0.10
N ASP A 73 15.45 18.45 1.04
CA ASP A 73 16.74 19.01 1.41
C ASP A 73 17.49 18.17 2.45
N LYS A 74 16.76 17.59 3.41
CA LYS A 74 17.31 16.86 4.57
C LYS A 74 17.01 15.35 4.52
N GLY A 75 16.13 14.91 3.64
CA GLY A 75 15.71 13.52 3.52
C GLY A 75 14.65 13.09 4.54
N PHE A 76 14.11 13.99 5.34
CA PHE A 76 13.06 13.67 6.33
C PHE A 76 12.30 14.90 6.80
N PHE A 77 11.15 14.67 7.43
CA PHE A 77 10.48 15.63 8.30
C PHE A 77 9.89 14.92 9.54
N GLN A 78 9.58 15.69 10.57
CA GLN A 78 9.03 15.21 11.82
C GLN A 78 7.73 15.95 12.14
N LEU A 79 6.69 15.21 12.48
CA LEU A 79 5.45 15.74 13.03
C LEU A 79 5.61 16.02 14.53
N ASN A 80 4.99 17.09 15.01
CA ASN A 80 4.92 17.36 16.43
C ASN A 80 3.84 16.52 17.13
N GLU A 81 3.80 16.53 18.46
CA GLU A 81 2.86 15.73 19.24
C GLU A 81 1.38 16.03 18.93
N GLN A 82 1.05 17.29 18.65
CA GLN A 82 -0.31 17.69 18.32
C GLN A 82 -0.75 17.15 16.97
N GLU A 83 0.12 17.16 15.97
CA GLU A 83 -0.12 16.61 14.64
C GLU A 83 -0.26 15.08 14.69
N ILE A 84 0.58 14.40 15.49
CA ILE A 84 0.46 12.96 15.73
C ILE A 84 -0.90 12.62 16.39
N LYS A 85 -1.32 13.40 17.39
CA LYS A 85 -2.62 13.23 18.03
C LYS A 85 -3.76 13.42 17.03
N GLU A 86 -3.65 14.42 16.14
CA GLU A 86 -4.66 14.70 15.14
C GLU A 86 -4.83 13.52 14.16
N ILE A 87 -3.73 12.97 13.62
CA ILE A 87 -3.78 11.78 12.76
C ILE A 87 -4.40 10.60 13.49
N LYS A 88 -4.01 10.36 14.74
CA LYS A 88 -4.48 9.21 15.54
C LYS A 88 -5.96 9.28 15.93
N LYS A 89 -6.64 10.40 15.75
CA LYS A 89 -8.10 10.47 15.90
C LYS A 89 -8.80 9.55 14.89
N ASP A 90 -8.31 9.51 13.66
CA ASP A 90 -8.97 8.81 12.56
C ASP A 90 -8.19 7.56 12.10
N PHE A 91 -6.88 7.50 12.33
CA PHE A 91 -5.99 6.49 11.77
C PHE A 91 -5.29 5.63 12.81
N LEU A 92 -5.21 4.33 12.51
CA LEU A 92 -4.28 3.37 13.09
C LEU A 92 -3.33 2.90 11.99
N ALA A 93 -2.10 2.53 12.34
CA ALA A 93 -1.16 2.01 11.35
C ALA A 93 -0.41 0.80 11.91
N ILE A 94 -0.41 -0.28 11.13
CA ILE A 94 0.09 -1.59 11.53
C ILE A 94 0.95 -2.17 10.41
N LYS A 95 2.11 -2.70 10.81
CA LYS A 95 3.05 -3.38 9.91
C LYS A 95 2.83 -4.89 9.95
N ILE A 96 2.85 -5.51 8.78
CA ILE A 96 2.72 -6.95 8.56
C ILE A 96 3.93 -7.43 7.76
N SER A 97 4.62 -8.45 8.26
CA SER A 97 5.73 -9.07 7.58
C SER A 97 5.27 -10.05 6.50
N ASP A 98 6.16 -10.38 5.56
CA ASP A 98 5.89 -11.39 4.52
C ASP A 98 5.53 -12.75 5.12
N LYS A 99 6.20 -13.15 6.20
CA LYS A 99 5.86 -14.40 6.91
C LYS A 99 4.42 -14.40 7.44
N GLU A 100 3.99 -13.29 8.01
CA GLU A 100 2.60 -13.14 8.48
C GLU A 100 1.63 -13.15 7.29
N THR A 101 1.98 -12.46 6.20
CA THR A 101 1.19 -12.43 4.95
C THR A 101 0.92 -13.84 4.42
N VAL A 102 1.96 -14.68 4.30
CA VAL A 102 1.81 -16.08 3.85
C VAL A 102 0.92 -16.88 4.80
N ASN A 103 1.12 -16.74 6.12
CA ASN A 103 0.31 -17.45 7.11
C ASN A 103 -1.17 -17.05 7.04
N ILE A 104 -1.46 -15.78 6.82
CA ILE A 104 -2.83 -15.25 6.69
C ILE A 104 -3.52 -15.79 5.44
N ILE A 105 -2.83 -15.79 4.29
CA ILE A 105 -3.37 -16.38 3.04
C ILE A 105 -3.75 -17.84 3.29
N LYS A 106 -2.85 -18.61 3.90
CA LYS A 106 -3.07 -20.03 4.24
C LYS A 106 -4.24 -20.22 5.20
N GLU A 107 -4.31 -19.40 6.24
CA GLU A 107 -5.37 -19.49 7.26
C GLU A 107 -6.76 -19.20 6.67
N ILE A 108 -6.88 -18.12 5.88
CA ILE A 108 -8.13 -17.76 5.22
C ILE A 108 -8.57 -18.81 4.22
N ASN A 109 -7.63 -19.34 3.42
CA ASN A 109 -7.93 -20.42 2.49
C ASN A 109 -8.46 -21.67 3.22
N ASN A 110 -7.83 -22.06 4.33
CA ASN A 110 -8.22 -23.25 5.09
C ASN A 110 -9.58 -23.09 5.80
N LYS A 111 -9.83 -21.92 6.38
CA LYS A 111 -11.05 -21.67 7.15
C LYS A 111 -12.27 -21.35 6.28
N ASN A 112 -12.07 -20.57 5.23
CA ASN A 112 -13.15 -19.96 4.47
C ASN A 112 -13.27 -20.51 3.04
N GLN A 113 -12.35 -21.36 2.57
CA GLN A 113 -12.24 -21.83 1.19
C GLN A 113 -12.18 -20.65 0.19
N PHE A 114 -11.56 -19.56 0.62
CA PHE A 114 -11.43 -18.31 -0.13
C PHE A 114 -9.96 -17.90 -0.22
N VAL A 115 -9.54 -17.57 -1.43
CA VAL A 115 -8.14 -17.18 -1.71
C VAL A 115 -8.05 -15.67 -1.82
N ILE A 116 -7.11 -15.09 -1.09
CA ILE A 116 -6.81 -13.66 -1.13
C ILE A 116 -5.39 -13.42 -1.65
N ASP A 117 -5.15 -12.24 -2.20
CA ASP A 117 -3.83 -11.80 -2.63
C ASP A 117 -2.99 -11.26 -1.46
N PRO A 118 -1.64 -11.13 -1.62
CA PRO A 118 -0.76 -10.67 -0.54
C PRO A 118 -1.08 -9.26 -0.01
N HIS A 119 -1.58 -8.34 -0.84
CA HIS A 119 -1.95 -7.00 -0.40
C HIS A 119 -3.20 -7.04 0.48
N THR A 120 -4.20 -7.80 0.08
CA THR A 120 -5.40 -8.04 0.91
C THR A 120 -5.04 -8.75 2.21
N ALA A 121 -4.09 -9.69 2.17
CA ALA A 121 -3.61 -10.37 3.37
C ALA A 121 -2.99 -9.43 4.40
N THR A 122 -2.30 -8.36 3.98
CA THR A 122 -1.79 -7.36 4.94
C THR A 122 -2.93 -6.66 5.68
N ALA A 123 -4.06 -6.38 5.00
CA ALA A 123 -5.24 -5.80 5.66
C ALA A 123 -5.82 -6.76 6.71
N PHE A 124 -5.95 -8.04 6.40
CA PHE A 124 -6.39 -9.05 7.39
C PHE A 124 -5.40 -9.18 8.55
N GLY A 125 -4.10 -9.10 8.28
CA GLY A 125 -3.09 -9.09 9.34
C GLY A 125 -3.21 -7.91 10.27
N ALA A 126 -3.52 -6.74 9.75
CA ALA A 126 -3.77 -5.56 10.56
C ALA A 126 -5.04 -5.71 11.41
N ILE A 127 -6.10 -6.30 10.87
CA ILE A 127 -7.32 -6.64 11.62
C ILE A 127 -6.98 -7.59 12.78
N ASN A 128 -6.25 -8.67 12.52
CA ASN A 128 -5.88 -9.65 13.54
C ASN A 128 -5.03 -9.06 14.70
N LYS A 129 -4.30 -7.97 14.43
CA LYS A 129 -3.51 -7.26 15.45
C LYS A 129 -4.26 -6.12 16.14
N THR A 130 -5.49 -5.85 15.75
CA THR A 130 -6.30 -4.78 16.34
C THR A 130 -7.39 -5.38 17.20
N GLU A 131 -7.46 -4.95 18.46
CA GLU A 131 -8.47 -5.39 19.40
C GLU A 131 -9.76 -4.56 19.26
N ASN A 132 -10.88 -5.15 19.68
CA ASN A 132 -12.19 -4.47 19.84
C ASN A 132 -12.73 -3.82 18.55
N LEU A 133 -12.63 -4.51 17.41
CA LEU A 133 -13.23 -4.08 16.15
C LEU A 133 -14.58 -4.78 15.94
N PRO A 134 -15.72 -4.13 16.23
CA PRO A 134 -17.04 -4.79 16.11
C PRO A 134 -17.44 -5.06 14.66
N ASN A 135 -17.13 -4.14 13.75
CA ASN A 135 -17.43 -4.23 12.32
C ASN A 135 -16.25 -3.73 11.53
N VAL A 136 -15.70 -4.56 10.64
CA VAL A 136 -14.52 -4.21 9.84
C VAL A 136 -14.77 -4.52 8.38
N ILE A 137 -14.32 -3.62 7.52
CA ILE A 137 -14.28 -3.81 6.08
C ILE A 137 -12.80 -3.90 5.67
N ALA A 138 -12.35 -5.07 5.23
CA ALA A 138 -11.07 -5.23 4.57
C ALA A 138 -11.21 -4.90 3.08
N LEU A 139 -10.39 -3.97 2.58
CA LEU A 139 -10.39 -3.63 1.16
C LEU A 139 -9.54 -4.65 0.39
N GLY A 140 -10.17 -5.39 -0.52
CA GLY A 140 -9.47 -6.21 -1.50
C GLY A 140 -8.97 -5.33 -2.65
N THR A 141 -7.67 -5.28 -2.85
CA THR A 141 -7.04 -4.32 -3.78
C THR A 141 -6.47 -4.97 -5.04
N ALA A 142 -6.35 -6.30 -5.07
CA ALA A 142 -5.83 -7.05 -6.21
C ALA A 142 -6.48 -8.43 -6.34
N HIS A 143 -6.40 -9.00 -7.53
CA HIS A 143 -6.86 -10.37 -7.77
C HIS A 143 -5.72 -11.36 -7.41
N PRO A 144 -6.00 -12.49 -6.71
CA PRO A 144 -4.98 -13.46 -6.30
C PRO A 144 -4.13 -14.02 -7.45
N TYR A 145 -4.73 -14.19 -8.62
CA TYR A 145 -4.04 -14.68 -9.81
C TYR A 145 -2.84 -13.80 -10.23
N LYS A 146 -2.87 -12.50 -9.95
CA LYS A 146 -1.74 -11.60 -10.19
C LYS A 146 -0.48 -11.98 -9.41
N PHE A 147 -0.66 -12.70 -8.31
CA PHE A 147 0.41 -13.13 -7.40
C PHE A 147 0.40 -14.65 -7.25
N PHE A 148 0.23 -15.32 -8.38
CA PHE A 148 0.04 -16.76 -8.48
C PHE A 148 1.08 -17.56 -7.69
N GLU A 149 2.38 -17.26 -7.86
CA GLU A 149 3.48 -17.98 -7.19
C GLU A 149 3.35 -17.92 -5.66
N THR A 150 3.16 -16.72 -5.12
CA THR A 150 3.01 -16.52 -3.66
C THR A 150 1.78 -17.23 -3.12
N VAL A 151 0.67 -17.15 -3.85
CA VAL A 151 -0.59 -17.80 -3.42
C VAL A 151 -0.49 -19.31 -3.51
N LYS A 152 0.14 -19.84 -4.56
CA LYS A 152 0.41 -21.28 -4.71
C LYS A 152 1.32 -21.79 -3.60
N GLU A 153 2.40 -21.07 -3.29
CA GLU A 153 3.29 -21.41 -2.17
C GLU A 153 2.53 -21.44 -0.84
N ALA A 154 1.67 -20.46 -0.59
CA ALA A 154 0.92 -20.36 0.66
C ALA A 154 -0.17 -21.43 0.80
N THR A 155 -0.87 -21.78 -0.28
CA THR A 155 -2.08 -22.62 -0.24
C THR A 155 -1.89 -24.03 -0.78
N GLY A 156 -0.86 -24.25 -1.59
CA GLY A 156 -0.68 -25.48 -2.37
C GLY A 156 -1.63 -25.62 -3.58
N ASN A 157 -2.47 -24.61 -3.82
CA ASN A 157 -3.49 -24.64 -4.87
C ASN A 157 -3.01 -23.96 -6.14
N ASP A 158 -3.31 -24.58 -7.29
CA ASP A 158 -3.17 -23.92 -8.58
C ASP A 158 -4.40 -23.01 -8.84
N LEU A 159 -4.13 -21.74 -9.11
CA LEU A 159 -5.16 -20.79 -9.47
C LEU A 159 -5.42 -20.83 -10.98
N LYS A 160 -6.69 -20.82 -11.36
CA LYS A 160 -7.07 -20.62 -12.76
C LYS A 160 -7.08 -19.14 -13.10
N ALA A 161 -6.66 -18.82 -14.32
CA ALA A 161 -6.80 -17.46 -14.83
C ALA A 161 -8.29 -17.04 -14.81
N PRO A 162 -8.59 -15.78 -14.48
CA PRO A 162 -9.92 -15.23 -14.73
C PRO A 162 -10.28 -15.35 -16.21
N LYS A 163 -11.55 -15.63 -16.51
CA LYS A 163 -12.03 -15.81 -17.90
C LYS A 163 -11.59 -14.67 -18.84
N GLN A 164 -11.57 -13.45 -18.35
CA GLN A 164 -11.15 -12.26 -19.10
C GLN A 164 -9.65 -12.27 -19.47
N LEU A 165 -8.84 -13.09 -18.79
CA LEU A 165 -7.39 -13.20 -19.02
C LEU A 165 -7.00 -14.51 -19.70
N GLU A 166 -7.90 -15.51 -19.78
CA GLU A 166 -7.58 -16.84 -20.36
C GLU A 166 -6.98 -16.74 -21.77
N GLU A 167 -7.51 -15.85 -22.61
CA GLU A 167 -7.00 -15.65 -23.97
C GLU A 167 -5.65 -14.92 -24.05
N PHE A 168 -5.15 -14.35 -22.95
CA PHE A 168 -3.92 -13.56 -22.92
C PHE A 168 -2.76 -14.28 -22.20
N VAL A 169 -3.03 -15.33 -21.44
CA VAL A 169 -2.03 -16.01 -20.57
C VAL A 169 -0.81 -16.49 -21.37
N ASP A 170 -1.05 -17.02 -22.58
CA ASP A 170 0.02 -17.56 -23.43
C ASP A 170 0.45 -16.62 -24.55
N LYS A 171 -0.02 -15.37 -24.56
CA LYS A 171 0.39 -14.38 -25.57
C LYS A 171 1.74 -13.75 -25.21
N GLU A 172 2.55 -13.56 -26.22
CA GLU A 172 3.81 -12.81 -26.09
C GLU A 172 3.55 -11.35 -25.68
N GLU A 173 4.28 -10.89 -24.68
CA GLU A 173 4.23 -9.49 -24.26
C GLU A 173 4.81 -8.58 -25.33
N LYS A 174 4.10 -7.49 -25.64
CA LYS A 174 4.54 -6.46 -26.58
C LYS A 174 4.77 -5.15 -25.83
N PHE A 175 6.02 -4.75 -25.76
CA PHE A 175 6.42 -3.48 -25.13
C PHE A 175 7.64 -2.89 -25.83
N ASP A 176 7.83 -1.58 -25.69
CA ASP A 176 9.03 -0.88 -26.13
C ASP A 176 9.84 -0.48 -24.91
N ILE A 177 11.15 -0.67 -24.99
CA ILE A 177 12.07 -0.15 -23.98
C ILE A 177 12.53 1.23 -24.44
N LEU A 178 12.28 2.24 -23.62
CA LEU A 178 12.65 3.63 -23.88
C LEU A 178 13.63 4.11 -22.81
N GLU A 179 14.50 5.04 -23.19
CA GLU A 179 15.29 5.77 -22.21
C GLU A 179 14.38 6.61 -21.30
N ASN A 180 14.82 6.83 -20.06
CA ASN A 180 14.09 7.69 -19.11
C ASN A 180 14.23 9.18 -19.52
N ASN A 181 13.63 9.53 -20.64
CA ASN A 181 13.66 10.85 -21.26
C ASN A 181 12.30 11.22 -21.83
N ILE A 182 11.75 12.36 -21.38
CA ILE A 182 10.41 12.80 -21.78
C ILE A 182 10.30 13.09 -23.30
N SER A 183 11.38 13.52 -23.96
CA SER A 183 11.38 13.79 -25.38
C SER A 183 11.30 12.50 -26.21
N GLU A 184 12.00 11.44 -25.78
CA GLU A 184 11.91 10.12 -26.40
C GLU A 184 10.52 9.51 -26.21
N LEU A 185 9.93 9.66 -25.01
CA LEU A 185 8.56 9.21 -24.75
C LEU A 185 7.55 9.92 -25.68
N LYS A 186 7.64 11.25 -25.81
CA LYS A 186 6.77 12.03 -26.70
C LYS A 186 6.93 11.58 -28.15
N LYS A 187 8.15 11.40 -28.62
CA LYS A 187 8.44 10.93 -29.99
C LYS A 187 7.86 9.55 -30.25
N ASN A 188 8.02 8.61 -29.28
CA ASN A 188 7.47 7.27 -29.41
C ASN A 188 5.94 7.29 -29.52
N ILE A 189 5.26 8.12 -28.69
CA ILE A 189 3.80 8.27 -28.73
C ILE A 189 3.35 8.81 -30.08
N LEU A 190 3.99 9.91 -30.56
CA LEU A 190 3.61 10.54 -31.80
C LEU A 190 3.85 9.66 -33.04
N ASN A 191 4.84 8.76 -33.00
CA ASN A 191 5.10 7.81 -34.07
C ASN A 191 4.09 6.66 -34.14
N LYS A 192 3.27 6.46 -33.10
CA LYS A 192 2.26 5.40 -33.03
C LYS A 192 0.82 5.89 -33.24
N LEU A 193 0.64 7.21 -33.38
CA LEU A 193 -0.62 7.86 -33.72
C LEU A 193 -0.74 8.03 -35.22
#